data_9c002969bb59f837fcb17b476c11f07e
#
_entry.id   9c002969bb59f837fcb17b476c11f07e
#
_cell.length_a   1.000
_cell.length_b   1.000
_cell.length_c   1.000
_cell.angle_alpha   90.00
_cell.angle_beta   90.00
_cell.angle_gamma   90.00
#
_symmetry.space_group_name_H-M   'P 1'
#
loop_
_entity.id
_entity.type
_entity.pdbx_description
1 polymer ?
#
loop_
_entity_poly.entity_id
_entity_poly.type
_entity_poly.pdbx_seq_one_letter_code
_entity_poly.pdbx_strand_id
1 'polypeptide(L)'
;MKFSYDFKLSEHSGSSRVYVCGDITARIDFLSGSMMRVALFRDDCKMLPTFTVDPQNEFLTEGRDKLSLDGFSLFAPQVNETADGERFSLGNVEAELNTHNFVLSYKKDGKFLFADRAPLAYNFQNEFGNGTYHYLTREKDEKIYGLGDKGGSVNKAGRTFRIETSDSMGY
;
A
#
# COMPACT_ATOMS: atom_id res chain seq x y z
N MET A 1 -5.72 24.39 4.68
CA MET A 1 -4.94 23.78 5.77
C MET A 1 -3.93 22.85 5.13
N LYS A 2 -2.62 22.97 5.37
CA LYS A 2 -1.64 21.99 4.88
C LYS A 2 -1.67 20.83 5.87
N PHE A 3 -2.20 19.70 5.45
CA PHE A 3 -2.04 18.46 6.20
C PHE A 3 -0.58 18.03 6.08
N SER A 4 0.07 17.84 7.19
CA SER A 4 1.41 17.27 7.27
C SER A 4 1.36 16.16 8.30
N TYR A 5 1.76 14.98 7.89
CA TYR A 5 1.90 13.83 8.75
C TYR A 5 3.39 13.61 9.01
N ASP A 6 3.77 13.43 10.26
CA ASP A 6 5.15 13.10 10.65
C ASP A 6 5.14 11.75 11.37
N PHE A 7 5.36 10.71 10.61
CA PHE A 7 5.33 9.34 11.10
C PHE A 7 6.59 8.99 11.86
N LYS A 8 6.43 8.43 13.04
CA LYS A 8 7.51 7.95 13.90
C LYS A 8 7.54 6.43 13.92
N LEU A 9 8.71 5.85 13.77
CA LEU A 9 8.89 4.41 13.96
C LEU A 9 8.54 4.08 15.41
N SER A 10 7.54 3.22 15.59
CA SER A 10 7.03 2.75 16.89
C SER A 10 7.56 1.36 17.22
N GLU A 11 7.50 0.45 16.25
CA GLU A 11 7.89 -0.94 16.44
C GLU A 11 8.62 -1.45 15.19
N HIS A 12 9.55 -2.37 15.39
CA HIS A 12 10.19 -3.08 14.29
C HIS A 12 10.58 -4.49 14.68
N SER A 13 10.53 -5.37 13.71
CA SER A 13 11.10 -6.72 13.76
C SER A 13 11.98 -6.95 12.54
N GLY A 14 12.53 -8.15 12.39
CA GLY A 14 13.29 -8.51 11.18
C GLY A 14 12.49 -8.36 9.89
N SER A 15 11.16 -8.56 9.94
CA SER A 15 10.29 -8.59 8.77
C SER A 15 9.14 -7.58 8.80
N SER A 16 9.07 -6.71 9.79
CA SER A 16 7.98 -5.73 9.90
C SER A 16 8.47 -4.43 10.51
N ARG A 17 7.84 -3.33 10.09
CA ARG A 17 8.00 -2.00 10.67
C ARG A 17 6.65 -1.33 10.84
N VAL A 18 6.45 -0.70 11.99
CA VAL A 18 5.23 0.01 12.34
C VAL A 18 5.58 1.46 12.63
N TYR A 19 4.90 2.36 11.97
CA TYR A 19 5.03 3.80 12.15
C TYR A 19 3.70 4.38 12.58
N VAL A 20 3.74 5.40 13.42
CA VAL A 20 2.53 6.04 13.94
C VAL A 20 2.57 7.55 13.72
N CYS A 21 1.41 8.13 13.44
CA CYS A 21 1.19 9.56 13.38
C CYS A 21 -0.22 9.89 13.90
N GLY A 22 -0.31 10.34 15.15
CA GLY A 22 -1.61 10.53 15.81
C GLY A 22 -2.39 9.24 15.92
N ASP A 23 -3.58 9.20 15.33
CA ASP A 23 -4.48 8.05 15.25
C ASP A 23 -4.29 7.19 13.98
N ILE A 24 -3.22 7.43 13.24
CA ILE A 24 -2.90 6.69 12.01
C ILE A 24 -1.72 5.77 12.27
N THR A 25 -1.92 4.50 11.99
CA THR A 25 -0.88 3.47 11.98
C THR A 25 -0.54 3.10 10.54
N ALA A 26 0.75 3.09 10.23
CA ALA A 26 1.29 2.61 8.97
C ALA A 26 2.20 1.41 9.24
N ARG A 27 1.91 0.28 8.60
CA ARG A 27 2.67 -0.97 8.76
C ARG A 27 3.25 -1.41 7.43
N ILE A 28 4.52 -1.76 7.45
CA ILE A 28 5.24 -2.37 6.34
C ILE A 28 5.67 -3.77 6.75
N ASP A 29 5.26 -4.78 5.99
CA ASP A 29 5.68 -6.16 6.17
C ASP A 29 6.45 -6.64 4.93
N PHE A 30 7.57 -7.28 5.16
CA PHE A 30 8.42 -7.83 4.12
C PHE A 30 8.13 -9.32 3.97
N LEU A 31 7.36 -9.64 2.93
CA LEU A 31 6.89 -10.99 2.65
C LEU A 31 7.72 -11.56 1.51
N SER A 32 8.22 -12.74 1.67
CA SER A 32 8.99 -13.56 0.71
C SER A 32 9.62 -12.86 -0.50
N GLY A 33 10.93 -12.84 -0.56
CA GLY A 33 11.66 -12.40 -1.74
C GLY A 33 11.59 -10.90 -2.00
N SER A 34 10.77 -10.47 -2.95
CA SER A 34 10.62 -9.08 -3.34
C SER A 34 9.22 -8.51 -3.10
N MET A 35 8.46 -9.15 -2.21
CA MET A 35 7.09 -8.72 -1.90
C MET A 35 7.07 -7.89 -0.62
N MET A 36 6.45 -6.72 -0.69
CA MET A 36 6.23 -5.84 0.45
C MET A 36 4.74 -5.52 0.55
N ARG A 37 4.18 -5.67 1.75
CA ARG A 37 2.82 -5.25 2.07
C ARG A 37 2.89 -3.93 2.82
N VAL A 38 2.14 -2.94 2.37
CA VAL A 38 1.97 -1.65 3.03
C VAL A 38 0.51 -1.50 3.42
N ALA A 39 0.26 -1.23 4.69
CA ALA A 39 -1.08 -1.01 5.23
C ALA A 39 -1.10 0.26 6.06
N LEU A 40 -2.01 1.17 5.72
CA LEU A 40 -2.29 2.37 6.51
C LEU A 40 -3.73 2.33 6.97
N PHE A 41 -3.94 2.57 8.24
CA PHE A 41 -5.28 2.54 8.85
C PHE A 41 -5.35 3.44 10.09
N ARG A 42 -6.55 3.82 10.46
CA ARG A 42 -6.79 4.54 11.70
C ARG A 42 -7.05 3.54 12.83
N ASP A 43 -6.75 3.94 14.06
CA ASP A 43 -6.91 3.09 15.25
C ASP A 43 -8.36 2.64 15.49
N ASP A 44 -9.34 3.41 15.03
CA ASP A 44 -10.77 3.08 15.10
C ASP A 44 -11.26 2.20 13.93
N CYS A 45 -10.36 1.83 13.00
CA CYS A 45 -10.71 1.03 11.82
C CYS A 45 -10.96 -0.44 12.19
N LYS A 46 -12.17 -0.91 11.91
CA LYS A 46 -12.47 -2.34 12.00
C LYS A 46 -11.90 -3.06 10.77
N MET A 47 -10.83 -3.82 10.97
CA MET A 47 -10.28 -4.69 9.94
C MET A 47 -11.23 -5.87 9.71
N LEU A 48 -11.76 -5.97 8.48
CA LEU A 48 -12.51 -7.15 8.06
C LEU A 48 -11.53 -8.24 7.59
N PRO A 49 -11.87 -9.52 7.80
CA PRO A 49 -11.05 -10.62 7.29
C PRO A 49 -10.96 -10.57 5.75
N THR A 50 -9.91 -11.15 5.21
CA THR A 50 -9.72 -11.30 3.77
C THR A 50 -9.85 -12.77 3.34
N PHE A 51 -10.40 -12.98 2.13
CA PHE A 51 -10.50 -14.28 1.48
C PHE A 51 -9.62 -14.37 0.23
N THR A 52 -8.92 -13.28 -0.11
CA THR A 52 -8.20 -13.16 -1.38
C THR A 52 -6.71 -13.43 -1.27
N VAL A 53 -6.16 -13.42 -0.07
CA VAL A 53 -4.74 -13.65 0.18
C VAL A 53 -4.59 -14.80 1.15
N ASP A 54 -4.27 -15.95 0.60
CA ASP A 54 -3.96 -17.15 1.38
C ASP A 54 -2.64 -17.74 0.90
N PRO A 55 -1.56 -17.60 1.69
CA PRO A 55 -0.24 -18.10 1.30
C PRO A 55 -0.14 -19.64 1.33
N GLN A 56 -1.06 -20.32 1.98
CA GLN A 56 -1.10 -21.79 2.10
C GLN A 56 -2.06 -22.43 1.09
N ASN A 57 -2.79 -21.61 0.34
CA ASN A 57 -3.80 -22.04 -0.62
C ASN A 57 -4.90 -22.93 0.02
N GLU A 58 -5.28 -22.59 1.25
CA GLU A 58 -6.35 -23.24 2.00
C GLU A 58 -7.62 -22.40 1.91
N PHE A 59 -8.76 -23.05 1.79
CA PHE A 59 -10.05 -22.36 1.83
C PHE A 59 -10.46 -22.10 3.28
N LEU A 60 -10.40 -20.85 3.71
CA LEU A 60 -10.82 -20.42 5.04
C LEU A 60 -12.24 -19.86 4.99
N THR A 61 -13.19 -20.56 5.60
CA THR A 61 -14.62 -20.18 5.59
C THR A 61 -14.90 -18.84 6.27
N GLU A 62 -14.06 -18.45 7.24
CA GLU A 62 -14.19 -17.20 7.98
C GLU A 62 -13.23 -16.12 7.50
N GLY A 63 -12.41 -16.43 6.49
CA GLY A 63 -11.32 -15.58 6.05
C GLY A 63 -10.16 -15.56 7.03
N ARG A 64 -9.14 -14.79 6.72
CA ARG A 64 -7.96 -14.59 7.57
C ARG A 64 -7.79 -13.13 7.97
N ASP A 65 -7.11 -12.88 9.06
CA ASP A 65 -6.68 -11.53 9.44
C ASP A 65 -5.76 -10.96 8.33
N LYS A 66 -6.10 -9.77 7.84
CA LYS A 66 -5.35 -9.08 6.79
C LYS A 66 -3.90 -8.78 7.18
N LEU A 67 -3.64 -8.60 8.45
CA LEU A 67 -2.31 -8.27 8.98
C LEU A 67 -1.55 -9.50 9.47
N SER A 68 -2.15 -10.70 9.50
CA SER A 68 -1.44 -11.92 9.84
C SER A 68 -0.26 -12.16 8.89
N LEU A 69 0.83 -12.63 9.46
CA LEU A 69 2.04 -13.06 8.74
C LEU A 69 2.13 -14.58 8.60
N ASP A 70 1.17 -15.31 9.15
CA ASP A 70 1.16 -16.77 9.13
C ASP A 70 1.12 -17.29 7.70
N GLY A 71 1.93 -18.30 7.44
CA GLY A 71 2.04 -18.95 6.14
C GLY A 71 2.91 -18.21 5.11
N PHE A 72 3.36 -16.97 5.38
CA PHE A 72 4.31 -16.28 4.52
C PHE A 72 5.75 -16.65 4.86
N SER A 73 6.60 -16.77 3.85
CA SER A 73 8.05 -16.83 4.02
C SER A 73 8.56 -15.42 4.24
N LEU A 74 8.78 -15.06 5.49
CA LEU A 74 9.18 -13.70 5.86
C LEU A 74 10.61 -13.39 5.43
N PHE A 75 10.86 -12.14 5.08
CA PHE A 75 12.14 -11.63 4.64
C PHE A 75 12.62 -10.50 5.54
N ALA A 76 13.90 -10.47 5.86
CA ALA A 76 14.52 -9.36 6.58
C ALA A 76 15.28 -8.48 5.56
N PRO A 77 14.77 -7.29 5.22
CA PRO A 77 15.45 -6.41 4.29
C PRO A 77 16.71 -5.82 4.92
N GLN A 78 17.68 -5.45 4.09
CA GLN A 78 18.71 -4.53 4.55
C GLN A 78 18.08 -3.13 4.67
N VAL A 79 18.25 -2.52 5.84
CA VAL A 79 17.68 -1.20 6.15
C VAL A 79 18.79 -0.19 6.33
N ASN A 80 18.68 0.93 5.65
CA ASN A 80 19.59 2.06 5.78
C ASN A 80 18.76 3.32 6.10
N GLU A 81 19.20 4.07 7.09
CA GLU A 81 18.64 5.39 7.39
C GLU A 81 18.97 6.38 6.27
N THR A 82 18.03 7.26 5.97
CA THR A 82 18.19 8.39 5.05
C THR A 82 17.92 9.69 5.80
N ALA A 83 18.13 10.82 5.15
CA ALA A 83 17.87 12.12 5.78
C ALA A 83 16.39 12.31 6.19
N ASP A 84 15.46 11.70 5.42
CA ASP A 84 14.02 11.89 5.59
C ASP A 84 13.28 10.61 5.98
N GLY A 85 13.99 9.51 6.25
CA GLY A 85 13.35 8.25 6.62
C GLY A 85 14.26 7.03 6.44
N GLU A 86 13.81 6.02 5.70
CA GLU A 86 14.52 4.73 5.58
C GLU A 86 14.50 4.20 4.15
N ARG A 87 15.54 3.45 3.81
CA ARG A 87 15.63 2.68 2.56
C ARG A 87 15.70 1.20 2.88
N PHE A 88 14.87 0.43 2.20
CA PHE A 88 14.76 -1.01 2.31
C PHE A 88 15.28 -1.67 1.03
N SER A 89 16.23 -2.59 1.17
CA SER A 89 16.73 -3.37 0.04
C SER A 89 16.27 -4.82 0.15
N LEU A 90 15.52 -5.27 -0.87
CA LEU A 90 14.93 -6.59 -0.98
C LEU A 90 15.47 -7.27 -2.26
N GLY A 91 16.67 -7.79 -2.19
CA GLY A 91 17.34 -8.34 -3.38
C GLY A 91 17.58 -7.25 -4.45
N ASN A 92 16.92 -7.34 -5.58
CA ASN A 92 17.02 -6.33 -6.66
C ASN A 92 15.92 -5.25 -6.61
N VAL A 93 15.06 -5.27 -5.60
CA VAL A 93 14.05 -4.24 -5.36
C VAL A 93 14.50 -3.35 -4.20
N GLU A 94 14.37 -2.07 -4.37
CA GLU A 94 14.58 -1.07 -3.33
C GLU A 94 13.29 -0.28 -3.13
N ALA A 95 12.96 -0.01 -1.86
CA ALA A 95 11.91 0.92 -1.48
C ALA A 95 12.51 2.00 -0.58
N GLU A 96 12.22 3.25 -0.86
CA GLU A 96 12.65 4.39 -0.04
C GLU A 96 11.41 5.06 0.54
N LEU A 97 11.35 5.08 1.87
CA LEU A 97 10.30 5.70 2.66
C LEU A 97 10.74 7.08 3.12
N ASN A 98 9.96 8.09 2.77
CA ASN A 98 10.00 9.37 3.46
C ASN A 98 8.94 9.36 4.56
N THR A 99 9.34 9.50 5.82
CA THR A 99 8.43 9.46 6.97
C THR A 99 7.57 10.72 7.10
N HIS A 100 7.96 11.82 6.44
CA HIS A 100 7.09 12.96 6.28
C HIS A 100 6.01 12.64 5.24
N ASN A 101 4.77 12.54 5.70
CA ASN A 101 3.59 12.15 4.92
C ASN A 101 3.58 10.68 4.42
N PHE A 102 4.49 9.84 4.86
CA PHE A 102 4.58 8.42 4.52
C PHE A 102 4.57 8.18 3.00
N VAL A 103 5.57 8.72 2.33
CA VAL A 103 5.71 8.62 0.87
C VAL A 103 6.75 7.56 0.51
N LEU A 104 6.35 6.59 -0.29
CA LEU A 104 7.20 5.49 -0.76
C LEU A 104 7.55 5.66 -2.24
N SER A 105 8.79 5.37 -2.58
CA SER A 105 9.24 5.22 -3.96
C SER A 105 9.93 3.87 -4.16
N TYR A 106 9.80 3.31 -5.36
CA TYR A 106 10.25 1.96 -5.66
C TYR A 106 11.16 1.93 -6.87
N LYS A 107 12.24 1.13 -6.77
CA LYS A 107 13.20 0.85 -7.85
C LYS A 107 13.37 -0.65 -7.98
N LYS A 108 13.69 -1.10 -9.18
CA LYS A 108 14.12 -2.46 -9.48
C LYS A 108 15.35 -2.43 -10.38
N ASP A 109 16.39 -3.16 -10.02
CA ASP A 109 17.68 -3.15 -10.73
C ASP A 109 18.20 -1.71 -10.95
N GLY A 110 18.04 -0.85 -9.93
CA GLY A 110 18.41 0.56 -9.97
C GLY A 110 17.50 1.48 -10.82
N LYS A 111 16.50 0.92 -11.51
CA LYS A 111 15.56 1.68 -12.34
C LYS A 111 14.30 2.03 -11.56
N PHE A 112 13.84 3.27 -11.68
CA PHE A 112 12.56 3.70 -11.12
C PHE A 112 11.41 2.86 -11.65
N LEU A 113 10.50 2.45 -10.77
CA LEU A 113 9.28 1.74 -11.10
C LEU A 113 8.06 2.65 -10.97
N PHE A 114 7.78 3.08 -9.78
CA PHE A 114 6.68 3.97 -9.43
C PHE A 114 6.93 4.60 -8.06
N ALA A 115 6.14 5.59 -7.71
CA ALA A 115 6.16 6.20 -6.38
C ALA A 115 4.78 6.70 -5.97
N ASP A 116 4.62 6.87 -4.68
CA ASP A 116 3.55 7.65 -4.12
C ASP A 116 3.67 9.12 -4.56
N ARG A 117 2.55 9.82 -4.62
CA ARG A 117 2.55 11.24 -4.98
C ARG A 117 3.04 12.09 -3.79
N ALA A 118 4.18 12.74 -3.93
CA ALA A 118 4.63 13.73 -2.98
C ALA A 118 3.93 15.09 -3.21
N PRO A 119 3.70 15.90 -2.16
CA PRO A 119 4.05 15.67 -0.76
C PRO A 119 2.99 14.87 0.03
N LEU A 120 1.85 14.54 -0.56
CA LEU A 120 0.74 13.86 0.11
C LEU A 120 0.27 12.68 -0.71
N ALA A 121 0.60 11.47 -0.24
CA ALA A 121 0.20 10.22 -0.86
C ALA A 121 -1.13 9.72 -0.32
N TYR A 122 -1.36 9.86 0.98
CA TYR A 122 -2.55 9.36 1.68
C TYR A 122 -3.34 10.49 2.31
N ASN A 123 -4.66 10.36 2.30
CA ASN A 123 -5.55 11.28 2.98
C ASN A 123 -6.67 10.50 3.67
N PHE A 124 -6.76 10.65 4.99
CA PHE A 124 -7.77 10.04 5.86
C PHE A 124 -8.87 11.02 6.31
N GLN A 125 -8.72 12.27 5.93
CA GLN A 125 -9.68 13.33 6.28
C GLN A 125 -10.08 14.02 5.00
N ASN A 126 -11.34 13.92 4.63
CA ASN A 126 -11.83 14.72 3.54
C ASN A 126 -13.13 15.42 3.90
N GLU A 127 -13.38 16.51 3.19
CA GLU A 127 -14.58 17.34 3.32
C GLU A 127 -15.85 16.59 2.89
N PHE A 128 -15.70 15.44 2.25
CA PHE A 128 -16.76 14.66 1.62
C PHE A 128 -17.11 13.36 2.38
N GLY A 129 -16.61 13.17 3.59
CA GLY A 129 -16.94 12.04 4.45
C GLY A 129 -15.73 11.19 4.90
N ASN A 130 -15.99 9.94 5.32
CA ASN A 130 -14.99 9.05 5.91
C ASN A 130 -14.16 8.25 4.88
N GLY A 131 -13.99 8.77 3.69
CA GLY A 131 -13.21 8.12 2.64
C GLY A 131 -11.70 8.21 2.90
N THR A 132 -10.98 7.19 2.48
CA THR A 132 -9.52 7.21 2.40
C THR A 132 -9.09 7.33 0.94
N TYR A 133 -8.03 8.08 0.70
CA TYR A 133 -7.49 8.29 -0.64
C TYR A 133 -6.03 7.95 -0.66
N HIS A 134 -5.61 7.27 -1.71
CA HIS A 134 -4.21 7.00 -2.01
C HIS A 134 -3.88 7.52 -3.42
N TYR A 135 -2.79 8.24 -3.52
CA TYR A 135 -2.36 8.87 -4.76
C TYR A 135 -0.98 8.36 -5.17
N LEU A 136 -0.89 7.82 -6.37
CA LEU A 136 0.35 7.43 -7.01
C LEU A 136 0.79 8.48 -8.04
N THR A 137 2.09 8.58 -8.27
CA THR A 137 2.61 9.29 -9.44
C THR A 137 2.29 8.47 -10.69
N ARG A 138 2.09 9.15 -11.81
CA ARG A 138 1.85 8.54 -13.10
C ARG A 138 2.72 9.21 -14.16
N GLU A 139 3.42 8.41 -14.95
CA GLU A 139 4.12 8.90 -16.13
C GLU A 139 3.11 9.31 -17.22
N LYS A 140 3.49 10.30 -18.04
CA LYS A 140 2.58 10.87 -19.06
C LYS A 140 2.05 9.81 -20.03
N ASP A 141 2.91 8.88 -20.42
CA ASP A 141 2.60 7.87 -21.43
C ASP A 141 2.32 6.49 -20.81
N GLU A 142 2.19 6.42 -19.48
CA GLU A 142 1.86 5.20 -18.78
C GLU A 142 0.48 4.68 -19.17
N LYS A 143 0.41 3.38 -19.43
CA LYS A 143 -0.82 2.68 -19.78
C LYS A 143 -1.29 1.86 -18.60
N ILE A 144 -2.57 1.92 -18.30
CA ILE A 144 -3.18 1.20 -17.19
C ILE A 144 -4.17 0.19 -17.77
N TYR A 145 -4.01 -1.06 -17.35
CA TYR A 145 -4.84 -2.19 -17.77
C TYR A 145 -5.48 -2.85 -16.54
N GLY A 146 -6.57 -3.58 -16.76
CA GLY A 146 -7.28 -4.31 -15.72
C GLY A 146 -8.61 -3.69 -15.35
N LEU A 147 -8.93 -3.63 -14.05
CA LEU A 147 -10.20 -3.18 -13.44
C LEU A 147 -11.39 -4.11 -13.73
N GLY A 148 -11.12 -5.38 -14.03
CA GLY A 148 -12.17 -6.37 -14.28
C GLY A 148 -13.01 -6.06 -15.52
N ASP A 149 -14.25 -6.48 -15.51
CA ASP A 149 -15.21 -6.28 -16.61
C ASP A 149 -15.77 -4.84 -16.58
N LYS A 150 -14.95 -3.91 -17.04
CA LYS A 150 -15.33 -2.49 -17.23
C LYS A 150 -15.24 -2.12 -18.69
N GLY A 151 -16.36 -1.66 -19.23
CA GLY A 151 -16.49 -1.25 -20.61
C GLY A 151 -15.46 -0.18 -21.06
N GLY A 152 -15.36 0.01 -22.37
CA GLY A 152 -14.52 1.02 -23.01
C GLY A 152 -13.15 0.52 -23.43
N SER A 153 -12.20 1.44 -23.62
CA SER A 153 -10.86 1.14 -24.11
C SER A 153 -10.10 0.19 -23.17
N VAL A 154 -9.27 -0.68 -23.76
CA VAL A 154 -8.37 -1.58 -23.01
C VAL A 154 -7.41 -0.78 -22.12
N ASN A 155 -6.85 0.31 -22.62
CA ASN A 155 -6.08 1.25 -21.82
C ASN A 155 -7.05 2.14 -21.02
N LYS A 156 -7.00 2.01 -19.70
CA LYS A 156 -7.86 2.72 -18.74
C LYS A 156 -7.26 4.06 -18.26
N ALA A 157 -6.05 4.41 -18.69
CA ALA A 157 -5.39 5.65 -18.25
C ALA A 157 -6.22 6.90 -18.60
N GLY A 158 -6.19 7.88 -17.70
CA GLY A 158 -6.90 9.16 -17.87
C GLY A 158 -8.41 9.08 -17.70
N ARG A 159 -8.93 7.99 -17.13
CA ARG A 159 -10.36 7.79 -16.89
C ARG A 159 -10.64 7.56 -15.40
N THR A 160 -11.87 7.85 -15.01
CA THR A 160 -12.39 7.54 -13.67
C THR A 160 -13.31 6.34 -13.76
N PHE A 161 -13.12 5.39 -12.86
CA PHE A 161 -13.96 4.20 -12.75
C PHE A 161 -14.50 4.10 -11.33
N ARG A 162 -15.81 3.88 -11.22
CA ARG A 162 -16.43 3.49 -9.97
C ARG A 162 -16.41 1.98 -9.88
N ILE A 163 -15.77 1.45 -8.83
CA ILE A 163 -15.69 0.01 -8.57
C ILE A 163 -16.67 -0.28 -7.45
N GLU A 164 -17.73 -0.97 -7.78
CA GLU A 164 -18.77 -1.38 -6.85
C GLU A 164 -19.02 -2.87 -7.04
N THR A 165 -19.30 -3.55 -5.93
CA THR A 165 -19.91 -4.86 -6.00
C THR A 165 -21.42 -4.64 -6.22
N SER A 166 -21.83 -4.73 -7.44
CA SER A 166 -23.24 -4.70 -7.79
C SER A 166 -23.57 -5.95 -8.60
N ASP A 167 -24.68 -6.58 -8.28
CA ASP A 167 -25.24 -7.62 -9.11
C ASP A 167 -25.86 -6.91 -10.33
N SER A 168 -25.12 -6.86 -11.43
CA SER A 168 -25.66 -6.24 -12.63
C SER A 168 -26.58 -7.24 -13.35
N MET A 169 -27.83 -7.22 -13.00
CA MET A 169 -28.90 -7.82 -13.81
C MET A 169 -29.27 -6.92 -15.00
N GLY A 170 -28.37 -6.12 -15.50
CA GLY A 170 -28.62 -5.19 -16.58
C GLY A 170 -27.88 -5.59 -17.84
N TYR A 171 -28.58 -6.08 -18.80
CA TYR A 171 -28.20 -6.04 -20.21
C TYR A 171 -28.59 -4.70 -20.80
#